data_5031a823a1dac634eb79d0ec1a8f6f71
#
_entry.id   5031a823a1dac634eb79d0ec1a8f6f71
#
_cell.length_a   1.000
_cell.length_b   1.000
_cell.length_c   1.000
_cell.angle_alpha   90.00
_cell.angle_beta   90.00
_cell.angle_gamma   90.00
#
_symmetry.space_group_name_H-M   'P 1'
#
loop_
_entity.id
_entity.type
_entity.pdbx_description
1 polymer ?
#
loop_
_entity_poly.entity_id
_entity_poly.type
_entity_poly.pdbx_seq_one_letter_code
_entity_poly.pdbx_strand_id
1 'polypeptide(L)' 'MGKNINRIKVVLADKNKTNKWLAEQLQKDPGTVSKWCTNTMQPNVETLVEIARCLEVEISDLFRPLSEIESNK' A
#
# COMPACT_ATOMS: atom_id res chain seq x y z
N MET A 1 -14.89 8.42 3.77
CA MET A 1 -13.63 8.67 3.12
C MET A 1 -12.48 8.08 3.89
N GLY A 2 -11.64 7.37 3.20
CA GLY A 2 -10.45 6.81 3.82
C GLY A 2 -9.42 7.91 4.09
N LYS A 3 -8.55 7.65 5.04
CA LYS A 3 -7.42 8.53 5.31
C LYS A 3 -6.22 8.07 4.48
N ASN A 4 -5.38 9.00 4.08
CA ASN A 4 -4.16 8.68 3.36
C ASN A 4 -3.11 8.14 4.33
N ILE A 5 -3.26 6.89 4.71
CA ILE A 5 -2.38 6.26 5.69
C ILE A 5 -1.19 5.59 5.01
N ASN A 6 -1.45 4.84 3.94
CA ASN A 6 -0.37 4.11 3.29
C ASN A 6 0.12 4.82 2.03
N ARG A 7 1.33 4.45 1.62
CA ARG A 7 1.98 4.96 0.41
C ARG A 7 2.20 3.84 -0.60
N ILE A 8 1.36 2.82 -0.60
CA ILE A 8 1.56 1.66 -1.48
C ILE A 8 1.62 2.08 -2.93
N LYS A 9 0.72 2.98 -3.34
CA LYS A 9 0.69 3.44 -4.73
C LYS A 9 2.00 4.13 -5.11
N VAL A 10 2.53 4.96 -4.22
CA VAL A 10 3.78 5.67 -4.47
C VAL A 10 4.94 4.68 -4.60
N VAL A 11 5.00 3.71 -3.70
CA VAL A 11 6.08 2.73 -3.73
C VAL A 11 6.00 1.86 -4.98
N LEU A 12 4.79 1.46 -5.39
CA LEU A 12 4.62 0.72 -6.63
C LEU A 12 5.15 1.53 -7.81
N ALA A 13 4.81 2.80 -7.87
CA ALA A 13 5.28 3.66 -8.94
C ALA A 13 6.80 3.78 -8.94
N ASP A 14 7.40 3.94 -7.76
CA ASP A 14 8.85 4.03 -7.63
C ASP A 14 9.54 2.76 -8.14
N LYS A 15 8.90 1.62 -7.97
CA LYS A 15 9.45 0.33 -8.40
C LYS A 15 9.01 -0.05 -9.80
N ASN A 16 8.25 0.81 -10.47
CA ASN A 16 7.71 0.54 -11.80
C ASN A 16 6.83 -0.71 -11.83
N LYS A 17 6.01 -0.86 -10.79
CA LYS A 17 5.10 -2.00 -10.68
C LYS A 17 3.67 -1.49 -10.68
N THR A 18 2.73 -2.38 -11.05
CA THR A 18 1.32 -2.04 -11.13
C THR A 18 0.52 -2.70 -10.00
N ASN A 19 -0.69 -2.21 -9.78
CA ASN A 19 -1.62 -2.85 -8.85
C ASN A 19 -1.83 -4.32 -9.22
N LYS A 20 -1.99 -4.57 -10.52
CA LYS A 20 -2.23 -5.92 -11.01
C LYS A 20 -1.05 -6.83 -10.69
N TRP A 21 0.18 -6.33 -10.89
CA TRP A 21 1.36 -7.10 -10.57
C TRP A 21 1.37 -7.48 -9.09
N LEU A 22 1.08 -6.52 -8.21
CA LEU A 22 1.08 -6.79 -6.78
C LEU A 22 0.01 -7.81 -6.41
N ALA A 23 -1.18 -7.66 -7.00
CA ALA A 23 -2.26 -8.61 -6.75
C ALA A 23 -1.85 -10.03 -7.14
N GLU A 24 -1.15 -10.18 -8.26
CA GLU A 24 -0.67 -11.47 -8.70
C GLU A 24 0.35 -12.05 -7.73
N GLN A 25 1.27 -11.20 -7.23
CA GLN A 25 2.29 -11.67 -6.29
C GLN A 25 1.66 -12.16 -4.99
N LEU A 26 0.62 -11.48 -4.53
CA LEU A 26 -0.03 -11.79 -3.27
C LEU A 26 -1.18 -12.78 -3.43
N GLN A 27 -1.53 -13.13 -4.66
CA GLN A 27 -2.70 -13.97 -4.95
C GLN A 27 -3.96 -13.36 -4.36
N LYS A 28 -4.10 -12.05 -4.56
CA LYS A 28 -5.27 -11.29 -4.10
C LYS A 28 -6.01 -10.72 -5.29
N ASP A 29 -7.26 -10.35 -5.05
CA ASP A 29 -8.07 -9.72 -6.08
C ASP A 29 -7.52 -8.33 -6.42
N PRO A 30 -7.38 -7.99 -7.72
CA PRO A 30 -6.89 -6.66 -8.09
C PRO A 30 -7.74 -5.53 -7.54
N GLY A 31 -9.05 -5.73 -7.40
CA GLY A 31 -9.92 -4.72 -6.82
C GLY A 31 -9.58 -4.43 -5.37
N THR A 32 -9.21 -5.47 -4.62
CA THR A 32 -8.79 -5.30 -3.24
C THR A 32 -7.51 -4.48 -3.16
N VAL A 33 -6.54 -4.81 -4.01
CA VAL A 33 -5.26 -4.06 -4.03
C VAL A 33 -5.51 -2.61 -4.42
N SER A 34 -6.41 -2.38 -5.38
CA SER A 34 -6.77 -1.02 -5.78
C SER A 34 -7.32 -0.22 -4.60
N LYS A 35 -8.14 -0.85 -3.76
CA LYS A 35 -8.68 -0.17 -2.58
C LYS A 35 -7.58 0.19 -1.58
N TRP A 36 -6.55 -0.63 -1.46
CA TRP A 36 -5.39 -0.29 -0.63
C TRP A 36 -4.66 0.92 -1.20
N CYS A 37 -4.47 0.94 -2.52
CA CYS A 37 -3.72 2.02 -3.17
C CYS A 37 -4.45 3.35 -3.07
N THR A 38 -5.77 3.33 -3.03
CA THR A 38 -6.57 4.55 -2.90
C THR A 38 -6.86 4.89 -1.44
N ASN A 39 -6.37 4.08 -0.51
CA ASN A 39 -6.62 4.25 0.92
C ASN A 39 -8.10 4.13 1.29
N THR A 40 -8.87 3.47 0.45
CA THR A 40 -10.27 3.15 0.75
C THR A 40 -10.34 2.08 1.83
N MET A 41 -9.42 1.13 1.76
CA MET A 41 -9.23 0.08 2.75
C MET A 41 -7.75 -0.05 3.05
N GLN A 42 -7.41 -0.58 4.21
CA GLN A 42 -6.03 -0.84 4.56
C GLN A 42 -5.79 -2.34 4.62
N PRO A 43 -4.63 -2.81 4.13
CA PRO A 43 -4.28 -4.22 4.31
C PRO A 43 -3.98 -4.50 5.77
N ASN A 44 -4.17 -5.75 6.19
CA ASN A 44 -3.80 -6.10 7.56
C ASN A 44 -2.27 -6.18 7.69
N VAL A 45 -1.82 -6.33 8.94
CA VAL A 45 -0.38 -6.27 9.22
C VAL A 45 0.38 -7.36 8.48
N GLU A 46 -0.14 -8.57 8.47
CA GLU A 46 0.53 -9.67 7.78
C GLU A 46 0.66 -9.41 6.29
N THR A 47 -0.37 -8.84 5.69
CA THR A 47 -0.34 -8.50 4.27
C THR A 47 0.67 -7.37 4.02
N LEU A 48 0.76 -6.42 4.95
CA LEU A 48 1.77 -5.36 4.81
C LEU A 48 3.18 -5.91 4.78
N VAL A 49 3.46 -6.93 5.62
CA VAL A 49 4.76 -7.59 5.61
C VAL A 49 5.04 -8.20 4.24
N GLU A 50 4.02 -8.86 3.68
CA GLU A 50 4.17 -9.48 2.36
C GLU A 50 4.39 -8.44 1.27
N ILE A 51 3.66 -7.33 1.34
CA ILE A 51 3.83 -6.25 0.37
C ILE A 51 5.26 -5.69 0.44
N ALA A 52 5.75 -5.44 1.65
CA ALA A 52 7.10 -4.93 1.83
C ALA A 52 8.13 -5.90 1.25
N ARG A 53 7.93 -7.20 1.48
CA ARG A 53 8.84 -8.20 0.95
C ARG A 53 8.82 -8.22 -0.57
N CYS A 54 7.64 -8.18 -1.18
CA CYS A 54 7.50 -8.18 -2.63
C CYS A 54 8.14 -6.96 -3.28
N LEU A 55 8.05 -5.82 -2.62
CA LEU A 55 8.59 -4.58 -3.15
C LEU A 55 10.01 -4.29 -2.69
N GLU A 56 10.54 -5.14 -1.81
CA GLU A 56 11.90 -5.01 -1.28
C GLU A 56 12.11 -3.67 -0.61
N VAL A 57 11.17 -3.32 0.25
CA VAL A 57 11.23 -2.09 1.04
C VAL A 57 10.95 -2.44 2.49
N GLU A 58 11.19 -1.48 3.38
CA GLU A 58 10.83 -1.62 4.78
C GLU A 58 9.34 -1.40 4.94
N ILE A 59 8.76 -2.04 5.97
CA ILE A 59 7.33 -1.84 6.24
C ILE A 59 7.04 -0.36 6.46
N SER A 60 7.95 0.33 7.15
CA SER A 60 7.79 1.75 7.42
C SER A 60 7.70 2.59 6.14
N ASP A 61 8.29 2.11 5.04
CA ASP A 61 8.21 2.82 3.77
C ASP A 61 6.81 2.81 3.18
N LEU A 62 5.94 1.94 3.69
CA LEU A 62 4.58 1.83 3.19
C LEU A 62 3.61 2.77 3.89
N PHE A 63 4.09 3.53 4.87
CA PHE A 63 3.24 4.42 5.64
C PHE A 63 3.64 5.87 5.43
N ARG A 64 2.64 6.75 5.50
CA ARG A 64 2.90 8.18 5.55
C ARG A 64 3.32 8.56 6.97
N PRO A 65 4.12 9.62 7.12
CA PRO A 65 4.43 10.10 8.48
C PRO A 65 3.16 10.48 9.21
N LEU A 66 3.18 10.31 10.52
CA LEU A 66 2.01 10.63 11.33
C LEU A 66 1.56 12.08 11.14
N SER A 67 2.51 12.99 10.97
CA SER A 67 2.18 14.39 10.76
C SER A 67 1.36 14.60 9.50
N GLU A 68 1.66 13.85 8.43
CA GLU A 68 0.88 13.96 7.19
C GLU A 68 -0.51 13.37 7.35
N ILE A 69 -0.60 12.25 8.07
CA ILE A 69 -1.89 11.61 8.28
C ILE A 69 -2.81 12.55 9.06
N GLU A 70 -2.28 13.17 10.11
CA GLU A 70 -3.08 14.03 10.97
C GLU A 70 -3.40 15.38 10.36
N SER A 71 -2.57 15.85 9.43
CA SER A 71 -2.81 17.14 8.79
C SER A 71 -3.89 17.07 7.72
N ASN A 72 -4.36 15.89 7.36
CA ASN A 72 -5.40 15.69 6.35
C ASN A 72 -6.79 15.72 6.96
N LYS A 73 -7.05 16.66 7.81
CA LYS A 73 -8.38 16.75 8.43
C LYS A 73 -9.33 17.58 7.61
#